data_7f87503a5ed8ffd81ee243261b8739ed
#
_entry.id   7f87503a5ed8ffd81ee243261b8739ed
#
_cell.length_a   1.000
_cell.length_b   1.000
_cell.length_c   1.000
_cell.angle_alpha   90.00
_cell.angle_beta   90.00
_cell.angle_gamma   90.00
#
_symmetry.space_group_name_H-M   'P 1'
#
loop_
_entity.id
_entity.type
_entity.pdbx_description
1 polymer ?
#
loop_
_entity_poly.entity_id
_entity_poly.type
_entity_poly.pdbx_seq_one_letter_code
_entity_poly.pdbx_strand_id
1 'polypeptide(L)'
;MASARDLMTPSPHTIGASQTVAEAARRMRQAHVRHMPVLEGAQLVGILSERDARLVDAVAGDKNCLVSEVMTPEPFVVQAGADLKEVVETMATRKLGSAIVVEGTQVVGIFTTTDALHLLLRHLVIDDLRGI
;
A
#
# COMPACT_ATOMS: atom_id res chain seq x y z
N MET A 1 -2.72 21.50 8.40
CA MET A 1 -2.95 20.06 8.64
C MET A 1 -2.33 19.25 7.52
N ALA A 2 -1.78 18.09 7.87
CA ALA A 2 -1.14 17.24 6.87
C ALA A 2 -2.17 16.55 5.99
N SER A 3 -1.89 16.47 4.70
CA SER A 3 -2.69 15.71 3.74
C SER A 3 -2.00 14.39 3.42
N ALA A 4 -2.73 13.48 2.77
CA ALA A 4 -2.17 12.22 2.29
C ALA A 4 -0.94 12.47 1.39
N ARG A 5 -1.01 13.47 0.52
CA ARG A 5 0.10 13.84 -0.38
C ARG A 5 1.38 14.16 0.40
N ASP A 6 1.26 14.80 1.56
CA ASP A 6 2.43 15.27 2.32
C ASP A 6 3.29 14.13 2.84
N LEU A 7 2.68 12.98 3.15
CA LEU A 7 3.36 11.88 3.82
C LEU A 7 3.27 10.54 3.08
N MET A 8 2.68 10.51 1.90
CA MET A 8 2.65 9.30 1.08
C MET A 8 4.04 8.97 0.54
N THR A 9 4.26 7.69 0.19
CA THR A 9 5.35 7.31 -0.68
C THR A 9 4.88 7.55 -2.11
N PRO A 10 5.54 8.46 -2.87
CA PRO A 10 5.09 8.78 -4.22
C PRO A 10 5.48 7.72 -5.23
N SER A 11 4.80 7.72 -6.37
CA SER A 11 5.11 6.85 -7.50
C SER A 11 5.31 5.39 -7.09
N PRO A 12 4.29 4.75 -6.50
CA PRO A 12 4.46 3.39 -5.99
C PRO A 12 4.68 2.40 -7.14
N HIS A 13 5.38 1.31 -6.84
CA HIS A 13 5.47 0.18 -7.76
C HIS A 13 4.08 -0.43 -7.91
N THR A 14 3.67 -0.67 -9.16
CA THR A 14 2.39 -1.28 -9.47
C THR A 14 2.59 -2.59 -10.23
N ILE A 15 1.55 -3.41 -10.28
CA ILE A 15 1.57 -4.69 -10.99
C ILE A 15 0.30 -4.83 -11.82
N GLY A 16 0.41 -5.45 -12.98
CA GLY A 16 -0.76 -5.72 -13.80
C GLY A 16 -1.58 -6.89 -13.26
N ALA A 17 -2.90 -6.79 -13.37
CA ALA A 17 -3.82 -7.83 -12.90
C ALA A 17 -3.57 -9.18 -13.58
N SER A 18 -3.11 -9.17 -14.83
CA SER A 18 -2.84 -10.38 -15.61
C SER A 18 -1.41 -10.90 -15.45
N GLN A 19 -0.59 -10.25 -14.66
CA GLN A 19 0.75 -10.76 -14.32
C GLN A 19 0.65 -11.82 -13.23
N THR A 20 1.72 -12.61 -13.08
CA THR A 20 1.73 -13.70 -12.10
C THR A 20 2.05 -13.18 -10.69
N VAL A 21 1.55 -13.90 -9.71
CA VAL A 21 1.89 -13.65 -8.30
C VAL A 21 3.40 -13.82 -8.06
N ALA A 22 4.02 -14.77 -8.76
CA ALA A 22 5.48 -14.98 -8.66
C ALA A 22 6.26 -13.73 -9.12
N GLU A 23 5.84 -13.11 -10.22
CA GLU A 23 6.46 -11.89 -10.71
C GLU A 23 6.25 -10.74 -9.72
N ALA A 24 5.05 -10.61 -9.17
CA ALA A 24 4.76 -9.59 -8.16
C ALA A 24 5.64 -9.78 -6.92
N ALA A 25 5.76 -11.01 -6.43
CA ALA A 25 6.60 -11.33 -5.26
C ALA A 25 8.06 -10.96 -5.51
N ARG A 26 8.57 -11.29 -6.69
CA ARG A 26 9.94 -10.94 -7.09
C ARG A 26 10.15 -9.42 -7.05
N ARG A 27 9.22 -8.67 -7.63
CA ARG A 27 9.32 -7.21 -7.69
C ARG A 27 9.20 -6.57 -6.31
N MET A 28 8.34 -7.10 -5.45
CA MET A 28 8.22 -6.60 -4.07
C MET A 28 9.52 -6.81 -3.29
N ARG A 29 10.17 -7.97 -3.46
CA ARG A 29 11.48 -8.21 -2.81
C ARG A 29 12.54 -7.25 -3.32
N GLN A 30 12.62 -7.05 -4.62
CA GLN A 30 13.61 -6.15 -5.22
C GLN A 30 13.43 -4.70 -4.77
N ALA A 31 12.19 -4.25 -4.66
CA ALA A 31 11.86 -2.88 -4.31
C ALA A 31 11.75 -2.66 -2.80
N HIS A 32 11.83 -3.72 -2.00
CA HIS A 32 11.65 -3.67 -0.54
C HIS A 32 10.28 -3.06 -0.16
N VAL A 33 9.25 -3.42 -0.89
CA VAL A 33 7.87 -3.01 -0.60
C VAL A 33 7.02 -4.22 -0.26
N ARG A 34 5.96 -4.01 0.51
CA ARG A 34 5.06 -5.06 0.97
C ARG A 34 3.66 -4.98 0.37
N HIS A 35 3.41 -3.96 -0.41
CA HIS A 35 2.11 -3.72 -1.04
C HIS A 35 2.33 -3.18 -2.43
N MET A 36 1.52 -3.65 -3.38
CA MET A 36 1.53 -3.13 -4.75
C MET A 36 0.10 -2.89 -5.20
N PRO A 37 -0.22 -1.66 -5.63
CA PRO A 37 -1.48 -1.44 -6.32
C PRO A 37 -1.54 -2.27 -7.58
N VAL A 38 -2.71 -2.84 -7.87
CA VAL A 38 -2.93 -3.68 -9.04
C VAL A 38 -3.74 -2.90 -10.07
N LEU A 39 -3.20 -2.85 -11.29
CA LEU A 39 -3.83 -2.12 -12.39
C LEU A 39 -4.29 -3.07 -13.49
N GLU A 40 -5.39 -2.70 -14.11
CA GLU A 40 -5.84 -3.30 -15.36
C GLU A 40 -5.87 -2.18 -16.39
N GLY A 41 -4.89 -2.17 -17.28
CA GLY A 41 -4.62 -0.98 -18.09
C GLY A 41 -4.20 0.18 -17.17
N ALA A 42 -4.90 1.30 -17.24
CA ALA A 42 -4.66 2.45 -16.37
C ALA A 42 -5.57 2.45 -15.12
N GLN A 43 -6.46 1.47 -15.00
CA GLN A 43 -7.47 1.44 -13.95
C GLN A 43 -6.99 0.65 -12.74
N LEU A 44 -7.10 1.24 -11.56
CA LEU A 44 -6.83 0.56 -10.29
C LEU A 44 -7.95 -0.43 -10.01
N VAL A 45 -7.59 -1.71 -9.83
CA VAL A 45 -8.55 -2.78 -9.59
C VAL A 45 -8.35 -3.52 -8.27
N GLY A 46 -7.21 -3.35 -7.62
CA GLY A 46 -6.97 -4.05 -6.36
C GLY A 46 -5.65 -3.67 -5.73
N ILE A 47 -5.32 -4.40 -4.69
CA ILE A 47 -4.02 -4.31 -4.02
C ILE A 47 -3.53 -5.71 -3.68
N LEU A 48 -2.24 -5.95 -3.83
CA LEU A 48 -1.61 -7.20 -3.47
C LEU A 48 -0.61 -6.95 -2.35
N SER A 49 -0.71 -7.73 -1.27
CA SER A 49 0.26 -7.69 -0.19
C SER A 49 1.33 -8.76 -0.38
N GLU A 50 2.54 -8.51 0.13
CA GLU A 50 3.60 -9.51 0.15
C GLU A 50 3.18 -10.76 0.92
N ARG A 51 2.42 -10.58 2.01
CA ARG A 51 1.91 -11.69 2.81
C ARG A 51 1.04 -12.63 1.99
N ASP A 52 0.09 -12.09 1.21
CA ASP A 52 -0.79 -12.90 0.38
C ASP A 52 -0.01 -13.58 -0.75
N ALA A 53 0.95 -12.90 -1.34
CA ALA A 53 1.79 -13.48 -2.37
C ALA A 53 2.61 -14.65 -1.85
N ARG A 54 3.17 -14.54 -0.65
CA ARG A 54 3.90 -15.62 0.00
C ARG A 54 3.02 -16.82 0.31
N LEU A 55 1.82 -16.55 0.80
CA LEU A 55 0.87 -17.60 1.17
C LEU A 55 0.50 -18.44 -0.05
N VAL A 56 0.25 -17.80 -1.17
CA VAL A 56 -0.06 -18.49 -2.43
C VAL A 56 1.12 -19.34 -2.89
N ASP A 57 2.32 -18.80 -2.83
CA ASP A 57 3.54 -19.51 -3.23
C ASP A 57 3.76 -20.76 -2.37
N ALA A 58 3.52 -20.64 -1.06
CA ALA A 58 3.72 -21.74 -0.12
C ALA A 58 2.66 -22.84 -0.24
N VAL A 59 1.41 -22.48 -0.53
CA VAL A 59 0.28 -23.41 -0.50
C VAL A 59 0.00 -24.01 -1.87
N ALA A 60 0.00 -23.21 -2.91
CA ALA A 60 -0.44 -23.64 -4.24
C ALA A 60 0.70 -24.18 -5.10
N GLY A 61 1.93 -23.66 -4.91
CA GLY A 61 3.05 -24.02 -5.78
C GLY A 61 2.78 -23.70 -7.24
N ASP A 62 1.73 -22.94 -7.53
CA ASP A 62 1.29 -22.66 -8.89
C ASP A 62 1.98 -21.41 -9.40
N LYS A 63 2.96 -21.60 -10.27
CA LYS A 63 3.73 -20.50 -10.87
C LYS A 63 2.91 -19.63 -11.81
N ASN A 64 1.74 -20.11 -12.22
CA ASN A 64 0.88 -19.43 -13.18
C ASN A 64 -0.29 -18.71 -12.51
N CYS A 65 -0.35 -18.69 -11.17
CA CYS A 65 -1.40 -17.98 -10.44
C CYS A 65 -1.33 -16.48 -10.77
N LEU A 66 -2.45 -15.93 -11.20
CA LEU A 66 -2.51 -14.52 -11.59
C LEU A 66 -2.77 -13.61 -10.39
N VAL A 67 -2.23 -12.41 -10.46
CA VAL A 67 -2.44 -11.38 -9.44
C VAL A 67 -3.94 -11.15 -9.21
N SER A 68 -4.74 -11.10 -10.29
CA SER A 68 -6.19 -10.88 -10.18
C SER A 68 -6.91 -11.94 -9.36
N GLU A 69 -6.34 -13.14 -9.24
CA GLU A 69 -6.96 -14.23 -8.48
C GLU A 69 -6.71 -14.11 -6.97
N VAL A 70 -5.71 -13.33 -6.57
CA VAL A 70 -5.24 -13.26 -5.18
C VAL A 70 -5.38 -11.86 -4.58
N MET A 71 -5.35 -10.83 -5.40
CA MET A 71 -5.45 -9.45 -4.92
C MET A 71 -6.70 -9.24 -4.08
N THR A 72 -6.63 -8.26 -3.17
CA THR A 72 -7.81 -7.74 -2.51
C THR A 72 -8.48 -6.75 -3.47
N PRO A 73 -9.72 -7.00 -3.90
CA PRO A 73 -10.43 -6.06 -4.75
C PRO A 73 -10.91 -4.86 -3.92
N GLU A 74 -11.25 -3.78 -4.61
CA GLU A 74 -11.78 -2.57 -3.95
C GLU A 74 -10.87 -2.10 -2.80
N PRO A 75 -9.62 -1.73 -3.11
CA PRO A 75 -8.69 -1.29 -2.08
C PRO A 75 -9.14 0.04 -1.45
N PHE A 76 -8.64 0.33 -0.26
CA PHE A 76 -8.89 1.62 0.36
C PHE A 76 -8.17 2.71 -0.43
N VAL A 77 -8.92 3.63 -1.00
CA VAL A 77 -8.43 4.69 -1.87
C VAL A 77 -8.78 6.05 -1.26
N VAL A 78 -7.83 6.95 -1.23
CA VAL A 78 -8.04 8.32 -0.76
C VAL A 78 -7.51 9.31 -1.79
N GLN A 79 -8.10 10.49 -1.83
CA GLN A 79 -7.58 11.58 -2.66
C GLN A 79 -6.32 12.16 -2.03
N ALA A 80 -5.44 12.68 -2.87
CA ALA A 80 -4.16 13.26 -2.40
C ALA A 80 -4.35 14.39 -1.40
N GLY A 81 -5.45 15.14 -1.50
CA GLY A 81 -5.78 16.21 -0.57
C GLY A 81 -6.48 15.78 0.71
N ALA A 82 -6.76 14.48 0.87
CA ALA A 82 -7.46 13.99 2.06
C ALA A 82 -6.67 14.29 3.33
N ASP A 83 -7.41 14.58 4.41
CA ASP A 83 -6.80 14.81 5.72
C ASP A 83 -6.15 13.52 6.22
N LEU A 84 -4.85 13.57 6.46
CA LEU A 84 -4.09 12.40 6.88
C LEU A 84 -4.61 11.82 8.20
N LYS A 85 -5.08 12.65 9.11
CA LYS A 85 -5.68 12.18 10.37
C LYS A 85 -6.85 11.24 10.10
N GLU A 86 -7.73 11.63 9.17
CA GLU A 86 -8.89 10.80 8.81
C GLU A 86 -8.47 9.50 8.13
N VAL A 87 -7.43 9.56 7.29
CA VAL A 87 -6.88 8.36 6.65
C VAL A 87 -6.36 7.38 7.70
N VAL A 88 -5.57 7.88 8.64
CA VAL A 88 -5.00 7.04 9.71
C VAL A 88 -6.08 6.47 10.61
N GLU A 89 -7.09 7.27 10.97
CA GLU A 89 -8.22 6.80 11.77
C GLU A 89 -8.96 5.66 11.08
N THR A 90 -9.22 5.80 9.79
CA THR A 90 -9.90 4.74 9.02
C THR A 90 -9.04 3.48 8.95
N MET A 91 -7.74 3.62 8.69
CA MET A 91 -6.82 2.49 8.65
C MET A 91 -6.80 1.75 9.98
N ALA A 92 -6.71 2.48 11.08
CA ALA A 92 -6.66 1.89 12.41
C ALA A 92 -7.97 1.18 12.77
N THR A 93 -9.09 1.83 12.52
CA THR A 93 -10.43 1.31 12.85
C THR A 93 -10.77 0.07 12.02
N ARG A 94 -10.47 0.12 10.72
CA ARG A 94 -10.77 -0.98 9.80
C ARG A 94 -9.64 -1.98 9.68
N LYS A 95 -8.52 -1.77 10.36
CA LYS A 95 -7.35 -2.65 10.35
C LYS A 95 -6.79 -2.86 8.95
N LEU A 96 -6.61 -1.75 8.24
CA LEU A 96 -6.09 -1.74 6.88
C LEU A 96 -4.59 -1.49 6.91
N GLY A 97 -3.85 -2.20 6.06
CA GLY A 97 -2.40 -2.07 5.98
C GLY A 97 -1.92 -0.94 5.07
N SER A 98 -2.80 -0.39 4.25
CA SER A 98 -2.42 0.63 3.29
C SER A 98 -3.61 1.46 2.83
N ALA A 99 -3.31 2.65 2.32
CA ALA A 99 -4.24 3.50 1.59
C ALA A 99 -3.56 3.87 0.27
N ILE A 100 -4.25 3.64 -0.84
CA ILE A 100 -3.74 4.07 -2.15
C ILE A 100 -4.17 5.51 -2.37
N VAL A 101 -3.22 6.35 -2.74
CA VAL A 101 -3.46 7.78 -2.92
C VAL A 101 -3.60 8.07 -4.40
N VAL A 102 -4.69 8.74 -4.76
CA VAL A 102 -4.99 9.07 -6.16
C VAL A 102 -5.20 10.56 -6.34
N GLU A 103 -4.96 11.03 -7.56
CA GLU A 103 -5.43 12.33 -8.05
C GLU A 103 -6.46 12.04 -9.14
N GLY A 104 -7.72 12.38 -8.89
CA GLY A 104 -8.78 11.91 -9.77
C GLY A 104 -8.83 10.38 -9.73
N THR A 105 -8.45 9.74 -10.84
CA THR A 105 -8.41 8.28 -10.94
C THR A 105 -6.98 7.73 -11.05
N GLN A 106 -5.98 8.62 -11.09
CA GLN A 106 -4.58 8.21 -11.26
C GLN A 106 -3.92 7.93 -9.92
N VAL A 107 -3.29 6.78 -9.78
CA VAL A 107 -2.49 6.44 -8.60
C VAL A 107 -1.25 7.30 -8.56
N VAL A 108 -1.07 8.07 -7.49
CA VAL A 108 0.08 8.95 -7.32
C VAL A 108 0.93 8.58 -6.10
N GLY A 109 0.42 7.76 -5.19
CA GLY A 109 1.17 7.38 -4.01
C GLY A 109 0.52 6.23 -3.26
N ILE A 110 1.20 5.84 -2.18
CA ILE A 110 0.68 4.86 -1.22
C ILE A 110 1.10 5.29 0.18
N PHE A 111 0.21 5.11 1.14
CA PHE A 111 0.50 5.35 2.55
C PHE A 111 0.24 4.05 3.30
N THR A 112 1.27 3.54 4.00
CA THR A 112 1.22 2.24 4.65
C THR A 112 1.30 2.36 6.16
N THR A 113 1.03 1.26 6.87
CA THR A 113 1.23 1.20 8.32
C THR A 113 2.67 1.48 8.70
N THR A 114 3.64 1.06 7.88
CA THR A 114 5.05 1.38 8.12
C THR A 114 5.29 2.89 8.05
N ASP A 115 4.67 3.57 7.09
CA ASP A 115 4.75 5.04 7.00
C ASP A 115 4.17 5.69 8.26
N ALA A 116 3.05 5.16 8.75
CA ALA A 116 2.42 5.65 9.98
C ALA A 116 3.32 5.45 11.20
N LEU A 117 4.01 4.31 11.28
CA LEU A 117 4.95 4.04 12.37
C LEU A 117 6.16 4.98 12.32
N HIS A 118 6.69 5.26 11.14
CA HIS A 118 7.77 6.24 11.00
C HIS A 118 7.33 7.63 11.45
N LEU A 119 6.11 8.02 11.12
CA LEU A 119 5.55 9.29 11.57
C LEU A 119 5.42 9.34 13.08
N LEU A 120 4.90 8.27 13.70
CA LEU A 120 4.80 8.15 15.13
C LEU A 120 6.18 8.22 15.79
N LEU A 121 7.17 7.53 15.25
CA LEU A 121 8.53 7.54 15.76
C LEU A 121 9.11 8.95 15.78
N ARG A 122 8.88 9.72 14.72
CA ARG A 122 9.33 11.12 14.68
C ARG A 122 8.71 11.95 15.79
N HIS A 123 7.42 11.78 16.05
CA HIS A 123 6.74 12.48 17.15
C HIS A 123 7.27 12.07 18.51
N LEU A 124 7.54 10.78 18.72
CA LEU A 124 8.09 10.29 19.99
C LEU A 124 9.48 10.85 20.25
N VAL A 125 10.33 10.94 19.22
CA VAL A 125 11.66 11.52 19.34
C VAL A 125 11.57 13.01 19.69
N ILE A 126 10.69 13.76 19.05
CA ILE A 126 10.49 15.17 19.33
C ILE A 126 9.99 15.37 20.76
N ASP A 127 9.04 14.54 21.20
CA ASP A 127 8.51 14.61 22.57
C ASP A 127 9.60 14.34 23.60
N ASP A 128 10.47 13.36 23.36
CA ASP A 128 11.60 13.09 24.25
C ASP A 128 12.54 14.30 24.38
N LEU A 129 12.79 14.97 23.25
CA LEU A 129 13.64 16.16 23.26
C LEU A 129 12.99 17.34 24.00
N ARG A 130 11.66 17.45 23.98
CA ARG A 130 10.92 18.52 24.63
C ARG A 130 10.57 18.22 26.07
N GLY A 131 10.45 16.95 26.42
CA GLY A 131 10.01 16.50 27.73
C GLY A 131 11.08 16.53 28.81
N ILE A 132 12.25 16.98 28.47
CA ILE A 132 13.37 16.97 29.39
C ILE A 132 13.37 18.21 30.26
#